data_dd9e3fe94fb5eeeda050d35cf777b432
#
_entry.id   dd9e3fe94fb5eeeda050d35cf777b432
#
_cell.length_a   1.000
_cell.length_b   1.000
_cell.length_c   1.000
_cell.angle_alpha   90.00
_cell.angle_beta   90.00
_cell.angle_gamma   90.00
#
_symmetry.space_group_name_H-M   'P 1'
#
loop_
_entity.id
_entity.type
_entity.pdbx_description
1 polymer ?
#
loop_
_entity_poly.entity_id
_entity_poly.type
_entity_poly.pdbx_seq_one_letter_code
_entity_poly.pdbx_strand_id
1 'polypeptide(L)'
;MYQNDPMKVLTGEVRLSYCNLTTPRASQQGGEPKFSVTLLIPKTDTATKADIDAAINAAAQEALTKTWNGARPPVLKVPIHDGDGVRQSGVPFGDECKGHWVITASTKNKPQVVGIDNINCELAPSDIYSGMYGRVTIRFFGYSNSGNKGIGCGPVSYTHLTLP
;
A
#
# COMPACT_ATOMS: atom_id res chain seq x y z
N MET A 1 15.12 -3.04 -0.76
CA MET A 1 14.64 -3.50 0.56
C MET A 1 15.44 -2.82 1.65
N TYR A 2 14.78 -2.42 2.73
CA TYR A 2 15.45 -1.81 3.87
C TYR A 2 16.14 -2.88 4.72
N GLN A 3 17.40 -2.64 5.07
CA GLN A 3 18.20 -3.61 5.84
C GLN A 3 17.68 -3.77 7.29
N ASN A 4 17.15 -2.68 7.86
CA ASN A 4 16.73 -2.66 9.26
C ASN A 4 15.26 -3.04 9.47
N ASP A 5 14.48 -3.12 8.41
CA ASP A 5 13.06 -3.48 8.47
C ASP A 5 12.69 -4.26 7.21
N PRO A 6 12.69 -5.60 7.27
CA PRO A 6 12.39 -6.42 6.10
C PRO A 6 10.94 -6.31 5.63
N MET A 7 10.05 -5.72 6.45
CA MET A 7 8.64 -5.53 6.11
C MET A 7 8.39 -4.19 5.40
N LYS A 8 9.43 -3.37 5.22
CA LYS A 8 9.33 -2.04 4.64
C LYS A 8 9.90 -2.03 3.23
N VAL A 9 9.17 -1.42 2.31
CA VAL A 9 9.54 -1.38 0.89
C VAL A 9 9.45 0.05 0.37
N LEU A 10 10.50 0.49 -0.34
CA LEU A 10 10.41 1.68 -1.20
C LEU A 10 10.13 1.20 -2.62
N THR A 11 8.99 1.60 -3.17
CA THR A 11 8.62 1.21 -4.53
C THR A 11 9.47 1.92 -5.57
N GLY A 12 9.47 1.40 -6.80
CA GLY A 12 9.85 2.18 -7.97
C GLY A 12 8.79 3.25 -8.27
N GLU A 13 8.83 3.83 -9.45
CA GLU A 13 7.81 4.78 -9.87
C GLU A 13 6.50 4.04 -10.11
N VAL A 14 5.45 4.43 -9.39
CA VAL A 14 4.12 3.85 -9.48
C VAL A 14 3.10 4.94 -9.70
N ARG A 15 1.95 4.58 -10.26
CA ARG A 15 0.84 5.50 -10.40
C ARG A 15 0.00 5.48 -9.14
N LEU A 16 -0.39 6.66 -8.66
CA LEU A 16 -1.22 6.81 -7.48
C LEU A 16 -2.66 7.04 -7.89
N SER A 17 -3.58 6.28 -7.33
CA SER A 17 -5.01 6.38 -7.62
C SER A 17 -5.78 6.48 -6.31
N TYR A 18 -6.99 7.07 -6.35
CA TYR A 18 -7.82 7.26 -5.16
C TYR A 18 -7.03 7.88 -4.01
N CYS A 19 -6.34 9.01 -4.29
CA CYS A 19 -5.47 9.67 -3.31
C CYS A 19 -6.28 10.38 -2.24
N ASN A 20 -6.22 9.87 -1.01
CA ASN A 20 -6.79 10.49 0.19
C ASN A 20 -5.66 10.75 1.18
N LEU A 21 -4.64 11.49 0.73
CA LEU A 21 -3.39 11.69 1.49
C LEU A 21 -3.41 12.97 2.33
N THR A 22 -4.33 13.89 2.07
CA THR A 22 -4.42 15.16 2.79
C THR A 22 -5.66 15.24 3.67
N THR A 23 -6.71 14.46 3.34
CA THR A 23 -7.95 14.40 4.09
C THR A 23 -8.30 12.94 4.35
N PRO A 24 -8.49 12.53 5.60
CA PRO A 24 -8.87 11.14 5.90
C PRO A 24 -10.30 10.88 5.43
N ARG A 25 -10.55 9.64 5.00
CA ARG A 25 -11.86 9.22 4.52
C ARG A 25 -12.34 8.01 5.30
N ALA A 26 -13.60 8.05 5.73
CA ALA A 26 -14.24 6.92 6.37
C ALA A 26 -14.60 5.84 5.34
N SER A 27 -14.54 4.58 5.74
CA SER A 27 -14.98 3.48 4.89
C SER A 27 -16.51 3.49 4.78
N GLN A 28 -17.04 2.89 3.71
CA GLN A 28 -18.49 2.77 3.51
C GLN A 28 -19.17 1.92 4.58
N GLN A 29 -18.42 1.06 5.23
CA GLN A 29 -18.91 0.19 6.30
C GLN A 29 -18.82 0.84 7.68
N GLY A 30 -18.46 2.12 7.73
CA GLY A 30 -18.20 2.82 8.97
C GLY A 30 -16.77 2.58 9.45
N GLY A 31 -16.43 3.13 10.58
CA GLY A 31 -15.11 3.03 11.17
C GLY A 31 -14.39 4.36 11.19
N GLU A 32 -13.19 4.35 11.77
CA GLU A 32 -12.37 5.53 11.91
C GLU A 32 -11.84 6.00 10.55
N PRO A 33 -11.94 7.32 10.23
CA PRO A 33 -11.39 7.83 8.98
C PRO A 33 -9.88 7.58 8.86
N LYS A 34 -9.43 7.22 7.66
CA LYS A 34 -8.02 6.94 7.39
C LYS A 34 -7.56 7.63 6.13
N PHE A 35 -6.27 7.99 6.12
CA PHE A 35 -5.58 8.38 4.90
C PHE A 35 -5.29 7.14 4.08
N SER A 36 -5.48 7.21 2.78
CA SER A 36 -5.29 6.04 1.92
C SER A 36 -4.85 6.42 0.52
N VAL A 37 -4.26 5.46 -0.17
CA VAL A 37 -3.88 5.58 -1.58
C VAL A 37 -3.87 4.20 -2.21
N THR A 38 -4.27 4.11 -3.46
CA THR A 38 -4.13 2.91 -4.26
C THR A 38 -2.92 3.04 -5.16
N LEU A 39 -2.01 2.07 -5.09
CA LEU A 39 -0.78 2.04 -5.86
C LEU A 39 -0.94 1.10 -7.03
N LEU A 40 -0.65 1.60 -8.23
CA LEU A 40 -0.63 0.80 -9.46
C LEU A 40 0.84 0.58 -9.85
N ILE A 41 1.32 -0.64 -9.60
CA ILE A 41 2.72 -1.00 -9.81
C ILE A 41 2.85 -1.70 -11.16
N PRO A 42 3.62 -1.15 -12.11
CA PRO A 42 3.78 -1.81 -13.41
C PRO A 42 4.30 -3.23 -13.24
N LYS A 43 3.69 -4.20 -13.94
CA LYS A 43 4.15 -5.59 -13.91
C LYS A 43 5.56 -5.76 -14.47
N THR A 44 6.03 -4.78 -15.24
CA THR A 44 7.41 -4.74 -15.74
C THR A 44 8.42 -4.42 -14.65
N ASP A 45 7.98 -3.82 -13.54
CA ASP A 45 8.85 -3.53 -12.39
C ASP A 45 8.95 -4.78 -11.49
N THR A 46 9.70 -5.75 -11.94
CA THR A 46 9.85 -7.03 -11.24
C THR A 46 10.62 -6.89 -9.92
N ALA A 47 11.51 -5.91 -9.83
CA ALA A 47 12.28 -5.65 -8.60
C ALA A 47 11.36 -5.20 -7.45
N THR A 48 10.46 -4.27 -7.70
CA THR A 48 9.48 -3.83 -6.71
C THR A 48 8.57 -4.99 -6.28
N LYS A 49 8.10 -5.80 -7.24
CA LYS A 49 7.24 -6.95 -6.93
C LYS A 49 7.96 -7.96 -6.05
N ALA A 50 9.23 -8.24 -6.34
CA ALA A 50 10.05 -9.16 -5.54
C ALA A 50 10.24 -8.65 -4.11
N ASP A 51 10.51 -7.36 -3.95
CA ASP A 51 10.64 -6.74 -2.62
C ASP A 51 9.33 -6.81 -1.83
N ILE A 52 8.20 -6.59 -2.51
CA ILE A 52 6.88 -6.68 -1.89
C ILE A 52 6.60 -8.10 -1.42
N ASP A 53 6.87 -9.11 -2.26
CA ASP A 53 6.66 -10.50 -1.89
C ASP A 53 7.51 -10.91 -0.69
N ALA A 54 8.77 -10.47 -0.66
CA ALA A 54 9.66 -10.74 0.47
C ALA A 54 9.17 -10.05 1.74
N ALA A 55 8.68 -8.81 1.64
CA ALA A 55 8.15 -8.06 2.78
C ALA A 55 6.87 -8.71 3.33
N ILE A 56 5.99 -9.19 2.47
CA ILE A 56 4.77 -9.91 2.87
C ILE A 56 5.13 -11.19 3.61
N ASN A 57 6.11 -11.96 3.13
CA ASN A 57 6.57 -13.16 3.81
C ASN A 57 7.18 -12.84 5.18
N ALA A 58 7.98 -11.78 5.28
CA ALA A 58 8.54 -11.36 6.56
C ALA A 58 7.45 -10.95 7.55
N ALA A 59 6.44 -10.21 7.09
CA ALA A 59 5.30 -9.82 7.92
C ALA A 59 4.51 -11.04 8.39
N ALA A 60 4.31 -12.03 7.54
CA ALA A 60 3.61 -13.27 7.90
C ALA A 60 4.37 -14.07 8.96
N GLN A 61 5.69 -14.16 8.85
CA GLN A 61 6.53 -14.84 9.84
C GLN A 61 6.49 -14.14 11.20
N GLU A 62 6.57 -12.82 11.21
CA GLU A 62 6.46 -12.06 12.47
C GLU A 62 5.06 -12.21 13.07
N ALA A 63 4.02 -12.13 12.24
CA ALA A 63 2.64 -12.24 12.71
C ALA A 63 2.31 -13.62 13.27
N LEU A 64 2.96 -14.67 12.78
CA LEU A 64 2.75 -16.03 13.26
C LEU A 64 2.95 -16.14 14.78
N THR A 65 3.98 -15.50 15.31
CA THR A 65 4.29 -15.52 16.75
C THR A 65 3.65 -14.38 17.52
N LYS A 66 3.60 -13.17 16.94
CA LYS A 66 3.17 -11.96 17.66
C LYS A 66 1.68 -11.66 17.56
N THR A 67 1.06 -12.01 16.44
CA THR A 67 -0.33 -11.60 16.14
C THR A 67 -1.28 -12.77 16.10
N TRP A 68 -0.85 -13.92 15.57
CA TRP A 68 -1.71 -15.08 15.33
C TRP A 68 -1.51 -16.22 16.33
N ASN A 69 -0.69 -16.01 17.36
CA ASN A 69 -0.43 -17.00 18.43
C ASN A 69 0.01 -18.37 17.91
N GLY A 70 0.83 -18.39 16.86
CA GLY A 70 1.36 -19.63 16.28
C GLY A 70 0.43 -20.29 15.26
N ALA A 71 -0.76 -19.73 14.99
CA ALA A 71 -1.74 -20.31 14.09
C ALA A 71 -1.88 -19.47 12.81
N ARG A 72 -1.18 -19.87 11.75
CA ARG A 72 -1.30 -19.22 10.45
C ARG A 72 -2.70 -19.48 9.87
N PRO A 73 -3.40 -18.45 9.34
CA PRO A 73 -4.69 -18.67 8.71
C PRO A 73 -4.57 -19.57 7.49
N PRO A 74 -5.56 -20.47 7.23
CA PRO A 74 -5.52 -21.37 6.07
C PRO A 74 -5.47 -20.64 4.73
N VAL A 75 -6.11 -19.48 4.64
CA VAL A 75 -6.01 -18.59 3.48
C VAL A 75 -5.47 -17.25 3.96
N LEU A 76 -4.28 -16.90 3.52
CA LEU A 76 -3.64 -15.65 3.89
C LEU A 76 -4.15 -14.53 2.99
N LYS A 77 -4.89 -13.57 3.57
CA LYS A 77 -5.32 -12.37 2.86
C LYS A 77 -4.12 -11.44 2.69
N VAL A 78 -3.81 -11.08 1.47
CA VAL A 78 -2.69 -10.19 1.15
C VAL A 78 -3.21 -8.90 0.52
N PRO A 79 -2.50 -7.77 0.70
CA PRO A 79 -2.97 -6.48 0.20
C PRO A 79 -2.72 -6.25 -1.29
N ILE A 80 -1.99 -7.15 -1.96
CA ILE A 80 -1.67 -7.01 -3.38
C ILE A 80 -2.61 -7.86 -4.24
N HIS A 81 -3.09 -7.27 -5.34
CA HIS A 81 -4.02 -7.92 -6.26
C HIS A 81 -3.54 -7.75 -7.69
N ASP A 82 -3.92 -8.70 -8.56
CA ASP A 82 -3.63 -8.63 -9.99
C ASP A 82 -4.65 -7.71 -10.66
N GLY A 83 -4.18 -6.59 -11.22
CA GLY A 83 -5.04 -5.61 -11.87
C GLY A 83 -5.69 -6.10 -13.17
N ASP A 84 -5.20 -7.21 -13.74
CA ASP A 84 -5.82 -7.87 -14.89
C ASP A 84 -6.90 -8.88 -14.48
N GLY A 85 -7.04 -9.15 -13.19
CA GLY A 85 -8.04 -10.06 -12.65
C GLY A 85 -9.33 -9.39 -12.27
N VAL A 86 -10.03 -9.98 -11.33
CA VAL A 86 -11.31 -9.44 -10.81
C VAL A 86 -11.17 -9.17 -9.31
N ARG A 87 -11.97 -8.23 -8.82
CA ARG A 87 -12.10 -7.94 -7.40
C ARG A 87 -12.75 -9.11 -6.68
N GLN A 88 -12.66 -9.12 -5.36
CA GLN A 88 -13.34 -10.14 -4.54
C GLN A 88 -14.85 -10.19 -4.81
N SER A 89 -15.45 -9.06 -5.20
CA SER A 89 -16.85 -8.98 -5.59
C SER A 89 -17.17 -9.62 -6.96
N GLY A 90 -16.15 -10.04 -7.71
CA GLY A 90 -16.30 -10.60 -9.05
C GLY A 90 -16.29 -9.55 -10.17
N VAL A 91 -16.23 -8.27 -9.82
CA VAL A 91 -16.19 -7.18 -10.79
C VAL A 91 -14.73 -6.96 -11.23
N PRO A 92 -14.45 -6.83 -12.54
CA PRO A 92 -13.10 -6.54 -13.01
C PRO A 92 -12.57 -5.20 -12.46
N PHE A 93 -11.25 -5.10 -12.30
CA PHE A 93 -10.61 -3.83 -12.02
C PHE A 93 -10.77 -2.88 -13.21
N GLY A 94 -10.71 -1.56 -12.96
CA GLY A 94 -10.76 -0.56 -14.02
C GLY A 94 -9.61 -0.70 -15.01
N ASP A 95 -9.76 -0.08 -16.18
CA ASP A 95 -8.76 -0.17 -17.26
C ASP A 95 -7.39 0.35 -16.84
N GLU A 96 -7.34 1.33 -15.94
CA GLU A 96 -6.08 1.88 -15.41
C GLU A 96 -5.27 0.85 -14.62
N CYS A 97 -5.91 -0.21 -14.13
CA CYS A 97 -5.25 -1.27 -13.38
C CYS A 97 -4.65 -2.36 -14.27
N LYS A 98 -5.00 -2.40 -15.55
CA LYS A 98 -4.47 -3.42 -16.46
C LYS A 98 -2.97 -3.26 -16.64
N GLY A 99 -2.26 -4.39 -16.62
CA GLY A 99 -0.80 -4.41 -16.68
C GLY A 99 -0.12 -3.99 -15.39
N HIS A 100 -0.87 -3.91 -14.28
CA HIS A 100 -0.37 -3.45 -12.99
C HIS A 100 -0.78 -4.40 -11.87
N TRP A 101 0.05 -4.43 -10.82
CA TRP A 101 -0.35 -4.94 -9.52
C TRP A 101 -1.04 -3.80 -8.76
N VAL A 102 -2.08 -4.12 -8.01
CA VAL A 102 -2.89 -3.14 -7.27
C VAL A 102 -2.70 -3.35 -5.78
N ILE A 103 -2.26 -2.31 -5.07
CA ILE A 103 -2.14 -2.31 -3.61
C ILE A 103 -2.88 -1.10 -3.07
N THR A 104 -3.72 -1.31 -2.05
CA THR A 104 -4.31 -0.22 -1.29
C THR A 104 -3.60 -0.12 0.06
N ALA A 105 -3.01 1.04 0.33
CA ALA A 105 -2.33 1.34 1.58
C ALA A 105 -3.14 2.37 2.36
N SER A 106 -3.29 2.17 3.66
CA SER A 106 -4.04 3.09 4.53
C SER A 106 -3.36 3.26 5.88
N THR A 107 -3.58 4.42 6.48
CA THR A 107 -3.02 4.75 7.80
C THR A 107 -3.89 5.76 8.52
N LYS A 108 -3.87 5.71 9.86
CA LYS A 108 -4.53 6.72 10.71
C LYS A 108 -3.71 8.02 10.80
N ASN A 109 -2.42 7.95 10.56
CA ASN A 109 -1.51 9.08 10.65
C ASN A 109 -1.31 9.70 9.28
N LYS A 110 -1.34 11.05 9.21
CA LYS A 110 -1.16 11.75 7.95
C LYS A 110 0.23 11.43 7.36
N PRO A 111 0.29 10.86 6.14
CA PRO A 111 1.58 10.61 5.50
C PRO A 111 2.21 11.92 5.03
N GLN A 112 3.53 11.98 5.09
CA GLN A 112 4.26 13.11 4.55
C GLN A 112 4.42 12.93 3.04
N VAL A 113 4.02 13.94 2.29
CA VAL A 113 4.09 13.95 0.82
C VAL A 113 4.99 15.09 0.38
N VAL A 114 6.05 14.75 -0.34
CA VAL A 114 7.06 15.73 -0.76
C VAL A 114 7.31 15.64 -2.25
N GLY A 115 7.72 16.78 -2.84
CA GLY A 115 8.15 16.80 -4.23
C GLY A 115 9.56 16.24 -4.39
N ILE A 116 9.85 15.71 -5.57
CA ILE A 116 11.19 15.18 -5.87
C ILE A 116 12.24 16.30 -5.88
N ASP A 117 11.83 17.52 -6.18
CA ASP A 117 12.74 18.67 -6.27
C ASP A 117 13.12 19.23 -4.91
N ASN A 118 12.31 19.00 -3.88
CA ASN A 118 12.58 19.48 -2.54
C ASN A 118 11.94 18.56 -1.49
N ILE A 119 12.73 17.60 -1.03
CA ILE A 119 12.29 16.60 -0.05
C ILE A 119 12.10 17.18 1.36
N ASN A 120 12.52 18.42 1.61
CA ASN A 120 12.36 19.08 2.90
C ASN A 120 11.06 19.88 3.00
N CYS A 121 10.30 19.99 1.92
CA CYS A 121 9.03 20.71 1.87
C CYS A 121 7.88 19.79 1.51
N GLU A 122 6.83 19.79 2.31
CA GLU A 122 5.61 19.08 1.97
C GLU A 122 4.91 19.74 0.79
N LEU A 123 4.34 18.90 -0.09
CA LEU A 123 3.51 19.38 -1.18
C LEU A 123 2.19 19.95 -0.62
N ALA A 124 1.71 21.02 -1.24
CA ALA A 124 0.40 21.55 -0.94
C ALA A 124 -0.69 20.55 -1.37
N PRO A 125 -1.87 20.52 -0.68
CA PRO A 125 -2.96 19.63 -1.09
C PRO A 125 -3.36 19.78 -2.55
N SER A 126 -3.26 20.98 -3.12
CA SER A 126 -3.57 21.25 -4.51
C SER A 126 -2.60 20.60 -5.51
N ASP A 127 -1.41 20.22 -5.06
CA ASP A 127 -0.39 19.57 -5.88
C ASP A 127 -0.52 18.05 -5.92
N ILE A 128 -1.41 17.49 -5.11
CA ILE A 128 -1.62 16.05 -4.97
C ILE A 128 -2.94 15.68 -5.64
N TYR A 129 -2.88 14.80 -6.63
CA TYR A 129 -4.07 14.38 -7.37
C TYR A 129 -3.99 12.90 -7.76
N SER A 130 -5.15 12.28 -7.95
CA SER A 130 -5.23 10.90 -8.41
C SER A 130 -4.76 10.80 -9.86
N GLY A 131 -3.94 9.79 -10.13
CA GLY A 131 -3.33 9.57 -11.44
C GLY A 131 -1.90 10.09 -11.56
N MET A 132 -1.40 10.79 -10.53
CA MET A 132 0.00 11.23 -10.53
C MET A 132 0.95 10.05 -10.27
N TYR A 133 2.21 10.23 -10.62
CA TYR A 133 3.25 9.22 -10.45
C TYR A 133 4.16 9.57 -9.28
N GLY A 134 4.62 8.56 -8.57
CA GLY A 134 5.55 8.78 -7.48
C GLY A 134 6.14 7.49 -6.94
N ARG A 135 7.05 7.65 -5.99
CA ARG A 135 7.61 6.54 -5.23
C ARG A 135 7.07 6.59 -3.81
N VAL A 136 6.70 5.44 -3.28
CA VAL A 136 6.05 5.34 -1.98
C VAL A 136 6.84 4.38 -1.11
N THR A 137 7.07 4.76 0.14
CA THR A 137 7.54 3.82 1.16
C THR A 137 6.33 3.24 1.86
N ILE A 138 6.20 1.93 1.81
CA ILE A 138 5.09 1.18 2.41
C ILE A 138 5.63 0.14 3.38
N ARG A 139 4.83 -0.19 4.39
CA ARG A 139 5.16 -1.22 5.35
C ARG A 139 4.03 -2.23 5.44
N PHE A 140 4.39 -3.50 5.42
CA PHE A 140 3.46 -4.61 5.56
C PHE A 140 3.43 -5.09 7.00
N PHE A 141 2.27 -5.54 7.46
CA PHE A 141 2.10 -6.01 8.84
C PHE A 141 1.00 -7.06 8.89
N GLY A 142 1.14 -8.00 9.83
CA GLY A 142 0.07 -8.95 10.11
C GLY A 142 -1.01 -8.32 10.97
N TYR A 143 -2.26 -8.70 10.76
CA TYR A 143 -3.37 -8.25 11.59
C TYR A 143 -4.27 -9.41 11.98
N SER A 144 -4.97 -9.22 13.10
CA SER A 144 -6.04 -10.10 13.56
C SER A 144 -7.15 -9.23 14.15
N ASN A 145 -8.31 -9.24 13.51
CA ASN A 145 -9.43 -8.41 13.92
C ASN A 145 -10.74 -9.20 13.76
N SER A 146 -11.41 -9.48 14.87
CA SER A 146 -12.71 -10.16 14.90
C SER A 146 -12.72 -11.46 14.09
N GLY A 147 -11.66 -12.25 14.22
CA GLY A 147 -11.50 -13.52 13.49
C GLY A 147 -10.93 -13.40 12.10
N ASN A 148 -10.77 -12.19 11.58
CA ASN A 148 -10.12 -11.94 10.29
C ASN A 148 -8.61 -11.79 10.50
N LYS A 149 -7.82 -12.64 9.85
CA LYS A 149 -6.36 -12.62 9.93
C LYS A 149 -5.79 -12.43 8.54
N GLY A 150 -4.78 -11.59 8.43
CA GLY A 150 -4.15 -11.33 7.13
C GLY A 150 -2.97 -10.38 7.22
N ILE A 151 -2.53 -9.93 6.06
CA ILE A 151 -1.47 -8.95 5.92
C ILE A 151 -2.08 -7.64 5.42
N GLY A 152 -1.79 -6.57 6.13
CA GLY A 152 -2.17 -5.22 5.74
C GLY A 152 -0.98 -4.43 5.21
N CYS A 153 -1.27 -3.28 4.64
CA CYS A 153 -0.26 -2.37 4.10
C CYS A 153 -0.61 -0.94 4.45
N GLY A 154 0.36 -0.20 4.96
CA GLY A 154 0.21 1.22 5.26
C GLY A 154 1.34 2.04 4.65
N PRO A 155 1.04 3.28 4.20
CA PRO A 155 2.11 4.19 3.82
C PRO A 155 2.90 4.58 5.06
N VAL A 156 4.22 4.64 4.90
CA VAL A 156 5.07 5.23 5.94
C VAL A 156 4.94 6.75 5.81
N SER A 157 5.39 7.49 6.84
CA SER A 157 5.25 8.93 6.90
C SER A 157 5.91 9.70 5.75
N TYR A 158 6.57 9.02 4.81
CA TYR A 158 7.35 9.65 3.76
C TYR A 158 6.98 9.09 2.38
N THR A 159 6.43 9.95 1.53
CA THR A 159 6.04 9.62 0.16
C THR A 159 6.63 10.66 -0.79
N HIS A 160 7.36 10.20 -1.79
CA HIS A 160 7.95 11.06 -2.81
C HIS A 160 7.08 11.02 -4.06
N LEU A 161 6.59 12.18 -4.51
CA LEU A 161 5.80 12.29 -5.73
C LEU A 161 6.62 12.96 -6.81
N THR A 162 6.57 12.38 -8.01
CA THR A 162 7.11 12.99 -9.21
C THR A 162 5.97 13.68 -9.94
N LEU A 163 6.14 14.95 -10.27
CA LEU A 163 5.19 15.64 -11.14
C LEU A 163 5.42 15.18 -12.59
N PRO A 164 4.34 14.98 -13.35
CA PRO A 164 4.49 14.60 -14.74
C PRO A 164 5.16 15.69 -15.58
#